data_ee4489938d800fda3c07e4173c159f8e
#
_entry.id   ee4489938d800fda3c07e4173c159f8e
#
_cell.length_a   1.000
_cell.length_b   1.000
_cell.length_c   1.000
_cell.angle_alpha   90.00
_cell.angle_beta   90.00
_cell.angle_gamma   90.00
#
_symmetry.space_group_name_H-M   'P 1'
#
loop_
_entity.id
_entity.type
_entity.pdbx_description
1 polymer ?
#
loop_
_entity_poly.entity_id
_entity_poly.type
_entity_poly.pdbx_seq_one_letter_code
_entity_poly.pdbx_strand_id
1 'polypeptide(L)'
;SFKPVNNCDMNASFFDKHSIRLIQAPMAGSQNHRLAAAVFFAGGMGSIPAAMLTAEQLQSELNAFEDAIAAVKEKAKANQWGEFLPINVNFFCHTPPPAQNEREAAWRQKLAPLYLAHGIDPQSVGSGPGRAPFSEESLKLVGQFKPAVVSFHFGLPKAQWVQQIKDWGVQIWSSATTMQEAQWLAQQGVDAIIAQGLEAGGHRGMFLTEDLSTQLGSLSLLPQLVKAVSLPIIAAGGISSPAA
;
A
#
# COMPACT_ATOMS: atom_id res chain seq x y z
N SER A 1 22.94 -24.52 18.39
CA SER A 1 22.54 -23.26 19.07
C SER A 1 22.50 -22.13 18.04
N PHE A 2 21.32 -21.79 17.63
CA PHE A 2 21.10 -20.60 16.79
C PHE A 2 21.24 -19.36 17.68
N LYS A 3 22.25 -18.53 17.41
CA LYS A 3 22.29 -17.18 17.96
C LYS A 3 21.29 -16.31 17.16
N PRO A 4 20.36 -15.59 17.80
CA PRO A 4 19.57 -14.59 17.10
C PRO A 4 20.51 -13.46 16.65
N VAL A 5 20.43 -13.10 15.38
CA VAL A 5 21.14 -11.94 14.81
C VAL A 5 20.39 -10.70 15.24
N ASN A 6 21.05 -9.87 16.07
CA ASN A 6 20.50 -8.65 16.69
C ASN A 6 20.37 -7.46 15.69
N ASN A 7 19.68 -7.62 14.57
CA ASN A 7 19.28 -6.48 13.73
C ASN A 7 17.78 -6.18 13.84
N CYS A 8 17.11 -6.73 14.85
CA CYS A 8 15.64 -6.61 15.03
C CYS A 8 15.22 -5.37 15.86
N ASP A 9 16.15 -4.66 16.51
CA ASP A 9 15.77 -3.78 17.61
C ASP A 9 15.18 -2.41 17.16
N MET A 10 15.58 -1.85 16.03
CA MET A 10 15.00 -0.58 15.55
C MET A 10 13.62 -0.75 14.90
N ASN A 11 13.39 -1.87 14.21
CA ASN A 11 12.11 -2.15 13.55
C ASN A 11 11.05 -2.70 14.51
N ALA A 12 11.44 -3.45 15.54
CA ALA A 12 10.51 -3.90 16.58
C ALA A 12 9.84 -2.72 17.28
N SER A 13 10.61 -1.66 17.59
CA SER A 13 10.09 -0.45 18.25
C SER A 13 9.03 0.30 17.42
N PHE A 14 9.06 0.20 16.08
CA PHE A 14 8.04 0.83 15.23
C PHE A 14 6.69 0.15 15.38
N PHE A 15 6.64 -1.19 15.31
CA PHE A 15 5.39 -1.95 15.45
C PHE A 15 4.85 -1.93 16.88
N ASP A 16 5.70 -1.69 17.87
CA ASP A 16 5.31 -1.58 19.29
C ASP A 16 4.62 -0.24 19.63
N LYS A 17 4.63 0.73 18.69
CA LYS A 17 3.85 1.97 18.81
C LYS A 17 2.34 1.75 18.69
N HIS A 18 1.89 0.61 18.18
CA HIS A 18 0.49 0.23 18.12
C HIS A 18 0.16 -0.76 19.22
N SER A 19 -0.99 -0.56 19.88
CA SER A 19 -1.48 -1.51 20.89
C SER A 19 -1.92 -2.84 20.27
N ILE A 20 -2.25 -2.82 18.97
CA ILE A 20 -2.59 -3.99 18.18
C ILE A 20 -1.70 -4.01 16.92
N ARG A 21 -0.99 -5.12 16.69
CA ARG A 21 -0.18 -5.31 15.48
C ARG A 21 -1.05 -5.64 14.26
N LEU A 22 -2.00 -4.75 13.97
CA LEU A 22 -2.93 -4.85 12.87
C LEU A 22 -2.80 -3.61 11.99
N ILE A 23 -2.69 -3.84 10.68
CA ILE A 23 -2.64 -2.81 9.66
C ILE A 23 -3.86 -2.99 8.77
N GLN A 24 -4.63 -1.93 8.60
CA GLN A 24 -5.74 -1.93 7.67
C GLN A 24 -5.22 -2.10 6.25
N ALA A 25 -5.71 -3.11 5.53
CA ALA A 25 -5.38 -3.26 4.12
C ALA A 25 -5.90 -2.07 3.30
N PRO A 26 -5.08 -1.44 2.45
CA PRO A 26 -5.54 -0.34 1.59
C PRO A 26 -6.46 -0.87 0.48
N MET A 27 -7.71 -0.38 0.43
CA MET A 27 -8.75 -0.83 -0.49
C MET A 27 -9.29 0.35 -1.30
N ALA A 28 -8.67 0.64 -2.45
CA ALA A 28 -9.02 1.76 -3.31
C ALA A 28 -10.50 1.74 -3.73
N GLY A 29 -11.19 2.86 -3.53
CA GLY A 29 -12.62 3.03 -3.82
C GLY A 29 -13.57 2.50 -2.74
N SER A 30 -13.07 1.83 -1.70
CA SER A 30 -13.92 1.23 -0.65
C SER A 30 -13.72 1.86 0.72
N GLN A 31 -12.76 2.75 0.88
CA GLN A 31 -12.40 3.36 2.17
C GLN A 31 -11.85 4.77 2.01
N ASN A 32 -11.84 5.51 3.12
CA ASN A 32 -11.34 6.87 3.22
C ASN A 32 -10.72 7.11 4.63
N HIS A 33 -10.40 8.37 4.95
CA HIS A 33 -9.85 8.79 6.24
C HIS A 33 -10.68 8.33 7.45
N ARG A 34 -12.02 8.18 7.32
CA ARG A 34 -12.89 7.79 8.45
C ARG A 34 -12.57 6.38 8.94
N LEU A 35 -12.42 5.43 8.00
CA LEU A 35 -12.03 4.07 8.38
C LEU A 35 -10.60 4.04 8.92
N ALA A 36 -9.69 4.79 8.30
CA ALA A 36 -8.30 4.88 8.78
C ALA A 36 -8.24 5.43 10.22
N ALA A 37 -9.00 6.48 10.52
CA ALA A 37 -9.11 7.05 11.87
C ALA A 37 -9.75 6.06 12.86
N ALA A 38 -10.80 5.35 12.47
CA ALA A 38 -11.44 4.35 13.32
C ALA A 38 -10.46 3.21 13.70
N VAL A 39 -9.65 2.74 12.74
CA VAL A 39 -8.61 1.74 13.00
C VAL A 39 -7.51 2.29 13.92
N PHE A 40 -7.10 3.55 13.71
CA PHE A 40 -6.15 4.21 14.60
C PHE A 40 -6.69 4.30 16.04
N PHE A 41 -7.93 4.71 16.23
CA PHE A 41 -8.57 4.77 17.58
C PHE A 41 -8.73 3.39 18.21
N ALA A 42 -8.86 2.34 17.41
CA ALA A 42 -8.86 0.96 17.89
C ALA A 42 -7.46 0.43 18.24
N GLY A 43 -6.40 1.20 18.00
CA GLY A 43 -5.01 0.86 18.33
C GLY A 43 -4.23 0.17 17.22
N GLY A 44 -4.78 0.04 16.02
CA GLY A 44 -4.10 -0.43 14.82
C GLY A 44 -3.59 0.71 13.94
N MET A 45 -2.97 0.38 12.80
CA MET A 45 -2.54 1.36 11.80
C MET A 45 -3.58 1.48 10.69
N GLY A 46 -4.16 2.67 10.53
CA GLY A 46 -5.03 3.00 9.40
C GLY A 46 -4.24 3.16 8.10
N SER A 47 -4.93 2.96 6.97
CA SER A 47 -4.32 3.15 5.64
C SER A 47 -5.20 4.02 4.75
N ILE A 48 -4.56 4.85 3.90
CA ILE A 48 -5.22 5.58 2.80
C ILE A 48 -4.70 5.02 1.47
N PRO A 49 -5.57 4.45 0.60
CA PRO A 49 -5.20 4.00 -0.74
C PRO A 49 -5.20 5.17 -1.72
N ALA A 50 -4.01 5.59 -2.17
CA ALA A 50 -3.86 6.77 -3.02
C ALA A 50 -4.00 6.50 -4.53
N ALA A 51 -3.98 5.24 -4.98
CA ALA A 51 -3.89 4.90 -6.40
C ALA A 51 -5.03 5.42 -7.29
N MET A 52 -6.20 5.73 -6.71
CA MET A 52 -7.38 6.28 -7.44
C MET A 52 -7.65 7.76 -7.10
N LEU A 53 -6.83 8.37 -6.27
CA LEU A 53 -7.01 9.75 -5.83
C LEU A 53 -6.15 10.70 -6.69
N THR A 54 -6.69 11.88 -6.99
CA THR A 54 -5.86 12.99 -7.45
C THR A 54 -5.00 13.53 -6.30
N ALA A 55 -4.01 14.36 -6.60
CA ALA A 55 -3.19 14.98 -5.56
C ALA A 55 -4.04 15.79 -4.57
N GLU A 56 -5.02 16.54 -5.07
CA GLU A 56 -5.93 17.34 -4.25
C GLU A 56 -6.83 16.46 -3.37
N GLN A 57 -7.33 15.35 -3.92
CA GLN A 57 -8.14 14.39 -3.17
C GLN A 57 -7.31 13.71 -2.07
N LEU A 58 -6.06 13.28 -2.39
CA LEU A 58 -5.16 12.71 -1.39
C LEU A 58 -4.84 13.72 -0.29
N GLN A 59 -4.54 14.97 -0.65
CA GLN A 59 -4.33 16.05 0.32
C GLN A 59 -5.54 16.25 1.22
N SER A 60 -6.75 16.26 0.66
CA SER A 60 -8.00 16.38 1.42
C SER A 60 -8.18 15.21 2.40
N GLU A 61 -7.91 13.97 1.98
CA GLU A 61 -8.02 12.79 2.85
C GLU A 61 -6.99 12.81 3.99
N LEU A 62 -5.76 13.28 3.71
CA LEU A 62 -4.70 13.39 4.73
C LEU A 62 -5.02 14.49 5.75
N ASN A 63 -5.49 15.67 5.31
CA ASN A 63 -5.96 16.74 6.20
C ASN A 63 -7.11 16.24 7.08
N ALA A 64 -8.11 15.59 6.49
CA ALA A 64 -9.27 15.09 7.22
C ALA A 64 -8.90 13.99 8.24
N PHE A 65 -7.89 13.17 7.94
CA PHE A 65 -7.35 12.21 8.91
C PHE A 65 -6.62 12.93 10.06
N GLU A 66 -5.77 13.91 9.75
CA GLU A 66 -5.04 14.69 10.74
C GLU A 66 -5.99 15.42 11.68
N ASP A 67 -7.04 16.07 11.15
CA ASP A 67 -8.09 16.73 11.93
C ASP A 67 -8.84 15.74 12.83
N ALA A 68 -9.16 14.55 12.31
CA ALA A 68 -9.87 13.52 13.07
C ALA A 68 -9.08 13.03 14.29
N ILE A 69 -7.75 12.95 14.20
CA ILE A 69 -6.90 12.47 15.29
C ILE A 69 -6.35 13.60 16.19
N ALA A 70 -6.51 14.88 15.81
CA ALA A 70 -5.89 16.03 16.48
C ALA A 70 -6.18 16.06 17.99
N ALA A 71 -7.42 15.86 18.41
CA ALA A 71 -7.81 15.87 19.83
C ALA A 71 -7.15 14.75 20.65
N VAL A 72 -6.81 13.62 20.02
CA VAL A 72 -6.10 12.51 20.69
C VAL A 72 -4.59 12.74 20.65
N LYS A 73 -4.08 13.33 19.58
CA LYS A 73 -2.67 13.72 19.45
C LYS A 73 -2.25 14.70 20.54
N GLU A 74 -3.13 15.59 20.95
CA GLU A 74 -2.90 16.51 22.09
C GLU A 74 -2.98 15.84 23.46
N LYS A 75 -3.92 14.88 23.65
CA LYS A 75 -4.20 14.25 24.95
C LYS A 75 -3.36 13.01 25.26
N ALA A 76 -3.08 12.21 24.26
CA ALA A 76 -2.17 11.10 24.45
C ALA A 76 -0.78 11.69 24.64
N LYS A 77 0.00 11.25 25.61
CA LYS A 77 1.46 11.50 25.70
C LYS A 77 2.12 11.05 24.39
N ALA A 78 1.57 11.59 23.33
CA ALA A 78 1.53 11.11 21.98
C ALA A 78 2.76 11.56 21.22
N ASN A 79 3.86 11.70 21.90
CA ASN A 79 5.13 11.93 21.26
C ASN A 79 5.77 10.65 20.72
N GLN A 80 5.03 9.52 20.74
CA GLN A 80 5.56 8.28 20.20
C GLN A 80 5.69 8.31 18.67
N TRP A 81 4.95 9.17 17.98
CA TRP A 81 5.03 9.35 16.53
C TRP A 81 5.88 10.56 16.13
N GLY A 82 6.21 11.47 17.09
CA GLY A 82 6.96 12.69 16.82
C GLY A 82 6.26 13.58 15.81
N GLU A 83 6.98 13.93 14.74
CA GLU A 83 6.46 14.74 13.63
C GLU A 83 5.66 13.94 12.59
N PHE A 84 5.62 12.61 12.69
CA PHE A 84 4.97 11.76 11.71
C PHE A 84 3.46 11.70 11.92
N LEU A 85 2.71 11.66 10.81
CA LEU A 85 1.31 11.34 10.79
C LEU A 85 1.16 9.81 10.92
N PRO A 86 0.47 9.27 11.97
CA PRO A 86 0.43 7.84 12.27
C PRO A 86 -0.49 7.06 11.32
N ILE A 87 -0.13 7.04 10.05
CA ILE A 87 -0.91 6.41 8.98
C ILE A 87 0.02 5.75 7.96
N ASN A 88 -0.49 4.75 7.28
CA ASN A 88 0.07 4.21 6.05
C ASN A 88 -0.60 4.84 4.83
N VAL A 89 0.17 5.39 3.91
CA VAL A 89 -0.32 5.84 2.60
C VAL A 89 0.18 4.88 1.53
N ASN A 90 -0.75 4.28 0.80
CA ASN A 90 -0.43 3.24 -0.18
C ASN A 90 -0.48 3.76 -1.60
N PHE A 91 0.55 3.45 -2.38
CA PHE A 91 0.69 3.82 -3.79
C PHE A 91 0.98 2.61 -4.67
N PHE A 92 0.70 2.74 -5.96
CA PHE A 92 1.09 1.78 -6.99
C PHE A 92 2.35 2.24 -7.71
N CYS A 93 3.18 1.28 -8.15
CA CYS A 93 4.42 1.53 -8.90
C CYS A 93 4.45 0.84 -10.27
N HIS A 94 3.29 0.41 -10.76
CA HIS A 94 3.17 -0.23 -12.07
C HIS A 94 3.57 0.72 -13.21
N THR A 95 4.06 0.16 -14.30
CA THR A 95 4.21 0.90 -15.56
C THR A 95 2.87 0.89 -16.29
N PRO A 96 2.28 2.06 -16.60
CA PRO A 96 1.04 2.10 -17.36
C PRO A 96 1.23 1.40 -18.71
N PRO A 97 0.27 0.56 -19.16
CA PRO A 97 0.36 -0.08 -20.46
C PRO A 97 0.30 1.00 -21.56
N PRO A 98 0.98 0.77 -22.69
CA PRO A 98 0.87 1.67 -23.84
C PRO A 98 -0.57 1.73 -24.35
N ALA A 99 -1.01 2.91 -24.78
CA ALA A 99 -2.33 3.07 -25.38
C ALA A 99 -2.50 2.16 -26.60
N GLN A 100 -3.60 1.42 -26.67
CA GLN A 100 -3.94 0.50 -27.76
C GLN A 100 -5.25 0.93 -28.40
N ASN A 101 -5.23 2.04 -29.13
CA ASN A 101 -6.43 2.69 -29.67
C ASN A 101 -7.35 1.74 -30.48
N GLU A 102 -6.76 0.87 -31.31
CA GLU A 102 -7.53 -0.11 -32.07
C GLU A 102 -8.25 -1.14 -31.20
N ARG A 103 -7.54 -1.64 -30.17
CA ARG A 103 -8.09 -2.61 -29.23
C ARG A 103 -9.21 -1.96 -28.38
N GLU A 104 -9.02 -0.73 -27.96
CA GLU A 104 -10.02 0.03 -27.20
C GLU A 104 -11.25 0.31 -28.07
N ALA A 105 -11.08 0.70 -29.34
CA ALA A 105 -12.17 0.90 -30.28
C ALA A 105 -12.94 -0.40 -30.52
N ALA A 106 -12.25 -1.51 -30.76
CA ALA A 106 -12.89 -2.82 -30.94
C ALA A 106 -13.66 -3.27 -29.69
N TRP A 107 -13.12 -3.02 -28.50
CA TRP A 107 -13.80 -3.33 -27.23
C TRP A 107 -15.04 -2.45 -27.03
N ARG A 108 -14.93 -1.16 -27.27
CA ARG A 108 -16.05 -0.20 -27.22
C ARG A 108 -17.18 -0.62 -28.17
N GLN A 109 -16.84 -1.06 -29.38
CA GLN A 109 -17.82 -1.57 -30.34
C GLN A 109 -18.55 -2.82 -29.82
N LYS A 110 -17.83 -3.75 -29.16
CA LYS A 110 -18.45 -4.93 -28.54
C LYS A 110 -19.40 -4.57 -27.40
N LEU A 111 -19.07 -3.53 -26.63
CA LEU A 111 -19.89 -3.07 -25.50
C LEU A 111 -21.05 -2.15 -25.93
N ALA A 112 -21.05 -1.63 -27.17
CA ALA A 112 -22.04 -0.67 -27.64
C ALA A 112 -23.49 -1.14 -27.43
N PRO A 113 -23.89 -2.41 -27.71
CA PRO A 113 -25.26 -2.86 -27.47
C PRO A 113 -25.67 -2.77 -25.98
N LEU A 114 -24.74 -3.01 -25.06
CA LEU A 114 -25.01 -2.90 -23.62
C LEU A 114 -25.19 -1.44 -23.21
N TYR A 115 -24.34 -0.53 -23.69
CA TYR A 115 -24.48 0.90 -23.41
C TYR A 115 -25.82 1.42 -23.90
N LEU A 116 -26.21 1.10 -25.18
CA LEU A 116 -27.48 1.51 -25.75
C LEU A 116 -28.68 0.94 -24.98
N ALA A 117 -28.64 -0.29 -24.53
CA ALA A 117 -29.69 -0.90 -23.72
C ALA A 117 -29.92 -0.16 -22.38
N HIS A 118 -28.89 0.56 -21.88
CA HIS A 118 -28.97 1.40 -20.67
C HIS A 118 -29.10 2.89 -20.97
N GLY A 119 -29.40 3.27 -22.22
CA GLY A 119 -29.56 4.67 -22.63
C GLY A 119 -28.28 5.49 -22.64
N ILE A 120 -27.13 4.84 -22.68
CA ILE A 120 -25.79 5.47 -22.68
C ILE A 120 -25.30 5.52 -24.14
N ASP A 121 -24.88 6.69 -24.61
CA ASP A 121 -24.18 6.80 -25.90
C ASP A 121 -22.76 6.21 -25.77
N PRO A 122 -22.43 5.14 -26.53
CA PRO A 122 -21.09 4.55 -26.49
C PRO A 122 -19.95 5.52 -26.81
N GLN A 123 -20.22 6.60 -27.54
CA GLN A 123 -19.23 7.61 -27.90
C GLN A 123 -18.97 8.61 -26.76
N SER A 124 -19.95 8.78 -25.86
CA SER A 124 -19.80 9.67 -24.69
C SER A 124 -19.02 9.04 -23.54
N VAL A 125 -18.76 7.72 -23.60
CA VAL A 125 -18.04 7.02 -22.54
C VAL A 125 -16.54 7.37 -22.61
N GLY A 126 -16.08 8.18 -21.67
CA GLY A 126 -14.67 8.52 -21.51
C GLY A 126 -13.82 7.36 -20.95
N SER A 127 -12.50 7.56 -20.89
CA SER A 127 -11.65 6.71 -20.08
C SER A 127 -12.03 6.93 -18.61
N GLY A 128 -12.42 5.86 -17.91
CA GLY A 128 -12.72 5.92 -16.48
C GLY A 128 -11.51 6.38 -15.65
N PRO A 129 -11.69 6.66 -14.35
CA PRO A 129 -10.58 7.00 -13.46
C PRO A 129 -9.57 5.84 -13.47
N GLY A 130 -8.40 6.10 -14.04
CA GLY A 130 -7.29 5.15 -14.02
C GLY A 130 -6.72 5.00 -12.61
N ARG A 131 -5.81 4.05 -12.45
CA ARG A 131 -4.95 3.96 -11.27
C ARG A 131 -3.60 4.57 -11.64
N ALA A 132 -3.29 5.72 -11.05
CA ALA A 132 -2.03 6.39 -11.32
C ALA A 132 -0.88 5.76 -10.51
N PRO A 133 0.29 5.51 -11.12
CA PRO A 133 1.49 5.17 -10.36
C PRO A 133 1.96 6.37 -9.54
N PHE A 134 2.83 6.09 -8.55
CA PHE A 134 3.46 7.09 -7.71
C PHE A 134 4.15 8.18 -8.56
N SER A 135 3.87 9.43 -8.27
CA SER A 135 4.29 10.60 -9.05
C SER A 135 5.10 11.60 -8.21
N GLU A 136 5.62 12.63 -8.86
CA GLU A 136 6.30 13.73 -8.18
C GLU A 136 5.35 14.51 -7.26
N GLU A 137 4.09 14.68 -7.65
CA GLU A 137 3.06 15.29 -6.81
C GLU A 137 2.79 14.44 -5.56
N SER A 138 2.71 13.12 -5.73
CA SER A 138 2.59 12.18 -4.59
C SER A 138 3.78 12.30 -3.65
N LEU A 139 5.00 12.39 -4.19
CA LEU A 139 6.23 12.57 -3.40
C LEU A 139 6.19 13.88 -2.60
N LYS A 140 5.73 14.99 -3.19
CA LYS A 140 5.57 16.28 -2.50
C LYS A 140 4.61 16.17 -1.31
N LEU A 141 3.48 15.48 -1.49
CA LEU A 141 2.53 15.25 -0.40
C LEU A 141 3.11 14.36 0.71
N VAL A 142 3.87 13.32 0.36
CA VAL A 142 4.58 12.50 1.35
C VAL A 142 5.54 13.36 2.18
N GLY A 143 6.30 14.26 1.53
CA GLY A 143 7.21 15.17 2.23
C GLY A 143 6.50 16.20 3.12
N GLN A 144 5.33 16.66 2.70
CA GLN A 144 4.51 17.63 3.45
C GLN A 144 3.88 17.00 4.71
N PHE A 145 3.23 15.85 4.56
CA PHE A 145 2.46 15.22 5.64
C PHE A 145 3.29 14.25 6.49
N LYS A 146 4.43 13.80 6.00
CA LYS A 146 5.29 12.83 6.68
C LYS A 146 4.49 11.66 7.28
N PRO A 147 3.76 10.86 6.48
CA PRO A 147 3.10 9.68 7.01
C PRO A 147 4.13 8.77 7.66
N ALA A 148 3.76 8.08 8.73
CA ALA A 148 4.66 7.16 9.40
C ALA A 148 5.15 6.05 8.47
N VAL A 149 4.29 5.67 7.51
CA VAL A 149 4.57 4.65 6.50
C VAL A 149 4.09 5.09 5.12
N VAL A 150 4.92 4.83 4.13
CA VAL A 150 4.51 4.76 2.72
C VAL A 150 4.64 3.32 2.26
N SER A 151 3.55 2.72 1.80
CA SER A 151 3.59 1.38 1.24
C SER A 151 3.40 1.39 -0.27
N PHE A 152 4.12 0.50 -0.94
CA PHE A 152 4.10 0.37 -2.39
C PHE A 152 3.54 -0.98 -2.82
N HIS A 153 2.87 -0.99 -3.94
CA HIS A 153 2.37 -2.18 -4.62
C HIS A 153 2.90 -2.20 -6.05
N PHE A 154 3.28 -3.36 -6.57
CA PHE A 154 3.98 -3.53 -7.85
C PHE A 154 5.42 -2.99 -7.85
N GLY A 155 6.21 -3.36 -6.84
CA GLY A 155 7.62 -2.96 -6.71
C GLY A 155 7.80 -1.62 -6.00
N LEU A 156 8.73 -0.82 -6.47
CA LEU A 156 9.11 0.47 -5.88
C LEU A 156 9.16 1.58 -6.95
N PRO A 157 9.05 2.85 -6.56
CA PRO A 157 9.26 3.97 -7.46
C PRO A 157 10.76 4.16 -7.77
N LYS A 158 11.11 5.24 -8.46
CA LYS A 158 12.49 5.59 -8.79
C LYS A 158 13.37 5.60 -7.53
N ALA A 159 14.59 5.05 -7.63
CA ALA A 159 15.51 4.93 -6.49
C ALA A 159 15.79 6.26 -5.77
N GLN A 160 15.89 7.37 -6.51
CA GLN A 160 16.04 8.71 -5.94
C GLN A 160 14.87 9.13 -5.05
N TRP A 161 13.64 8.71 -5.37
CA TRP A 161 12.46 8.99 -4.55
C TRP A 161 12.41 8.11 -3.31
N VAL A 162 12.82 6.84 -3.45
CA VAL A 162 13.00 5.93 -2.30
C VAL A 162 13.98 6.54 -1.31
N GLN A 163 15.15 7.01 -1.80
CA GLN A 163 16.16 7.63 -0.94
C GLN A 163 15.62 8.89 -0.27
N GLN A 164 14.92 9.76 -0.99
CA GLN A 164 14.35 10.99 -0.45
C GLN A 164 13.31 10.72 0.65
N ILE A 165 12.46 9.71 0.47
CA ILE A 165 11.48 9.28 1.48
C ILE A 165 12.21 8.79 2.75
N LYS A 166 13.28 8.03 2.59
CA LYS A 166 14.13 7.55 3.70
C LYS A 166 14.82 8.69 4.43
N ASP A 167 15.32 9.70 3.71
CA ASP A 167 15.96 10.88 4.29
C ASP A 167 14.99 11.69 5.18
N TRP A 168 13.69 11.60 4.92
CA TRP A 168 12.64 12.17 5.79
C TRP A 168 12.33 11.29 7.01
N GLY A 169 12.90 10.09 7.13
CA GLY A 169 12.65 9.15 8.21
C GLY A 169 11.33 8.39 8.08
N VAL A 170 10.64 8.46 6.93
CA VAL A 170 9.40 7.74 6.65
C VAL A 170 9.71 6.28 6.36
N GLN A 171 8.97 5.35 6.98
CA GLN A 171 9.11 3.92 6.72
C GLN A 171 8.60 3.57 5.32
N ILE A 172 9.34 2.74 4.61
CA ILE A 172 8.98 2.23 3.28
C ILE A 172 8.66 0.74 3.38
N TRP A 173 7.43 0.37 3.06
CA TRP A 173 7.02 -1.03 2.95
C TRP A 173 6.64 -1.35 1.50
N SER A 174 6.76 -2.61 1.10
CA SER A 174 6.30 -3.03 -0.23
C SER A 174 5.79 -4.46 -0.23
N SER A 175 4.84 -4.74 -1.14
CA SER A 175 4.25 -6.06 -1.29
C SER A 175 5.18 -6.98 -2.07
N ALA A 176 5.31 -8.22 -1.58
CA ALA A 176 5.96 -9.33 -2.27
C ALA A 176 5.00 -10.52 -2.34
N THR A 177 4.95 -11.17 -3.47
CA THR A 177 4.13 -12.38 -3.73
C THR A 177 5.00 -13.63 -3.85
N THR A 178 6.32 -13.43 -3.96
CA THR A 178 7.33 -14.49 -4.08
C THR A 178 8.56 -14.22 -3.22
N MET A 179 9.36 -15.24 -2.99
CA MET A 179 10.64 -15.10 -2.29
C MET A 179 11.61 -14.19 -3.05
N GLN A 180 11.65 -14.29 -4.37
CA GLN A 180 12.52 -13.47 -5.22
C GLN A 180 12.17 -11.98 -5.12
N GLU A 181 10.88 -11.65 -5.11
CA GLU A 181 10.42 -10.28 -4.91
C GLU A 181 10.81 -9.75 -3.52
N ALA A 182 10.65 -10.57 -2.47
CA ALA A 182 11.04 -10.18 -1.11
C ALA A 182 12.55 -9.91 -1.00
N GLN A 183 13.38 -10.76 -1.60
CA GLN A 183 14.83 -10.58 -1.62
C GLN A 183 15.23 -9.32 -2.40
N TRP A 184 14.60 -9.07 -3.55
CA TRP A 184 14.83 -7.87 -4.33
C TRP A 184 14.47 -6.62 -3.52
N LEU A 185 13.29 -6.58 -2.89
CA LEU A 185 12.85 -5.46 -2.05
C LEU A 185 13.82 -5.21 -0.88
N ALA A 186 14.29 -6.27 -0.22
CA ALA A 186 15.26 -6.16 0.86
C ALA A 186 16.57 -5.52 0.39
N GLN A 187 17.05 -5.87 -0.83
CA GLN A 187 18.23 -5.26 -1.45
C GLN A 187 18.02 -3.79 -1.80
N GLN A 188 16.79 -3.38 -2.12
CA GLN A 188 16.44 -1.98 -2.35
C GLN A 188 16.28 -1.19 -1.04
N GLY A 189 16.37 -1.86 0.10
CA GLY A 189 16.41 -1.23 1.42
C GLY A 189 15.04 -0.78 1.94
N VAL A 190 13.96 -1.51 1.65
CA VAL A 190 12.67 -1.31 2.32
C VAL A 190 12.77 -1.67 3.81
N ASP A 191 11.87 -1.15 4.63
CA ASP A 191 11.88 -1.34 6.08
C ASP A 191 11.03 -2.53 6.53
N ALA A 192 10.03 -2.94 5.73
CA ALA A 192 9.25 -4.15 5.94
C ALA A 192 8.67 -4.68 4.62
N ILE A 193 8.30 -5.94 4.60
CA ILE A 193 7.72 -6.62 3.43
C ILE A 193 6.31 -7.08 3.75
N ILE A 194 5.36 -6.73 2.87
CA ILE A 194 3.99 -7.20 2.94
C ILE A 194 3.89 -8.49 2.14
N ALA A 195 3.81 -9.61 2.82
CA ALA A 195 3.69 -10.94 2.22
C ALA A 195 2.25 -11.16 1.72
N GLN A 196 2.02 -10.94 0.43
CA GLN A 196 0.71 -11.10 -0.16
C GLN A 196 0.49 -12.55 -0.63
N GLY A 197 -0.29 -13.32 0.13
CA GLY A 197 -0.72 -14.66 -0.26
C GLY A 197 -1.83 -14.65 -1.33
N LEU A 198 -2.11 -15.81 -1.91
CA LEU A 198 -3.18 -15.99 -2.91
C LEU A 198 -4.56 -15.62 -2.37
N GLU A 199 -4.77 -15.76 -1.07
CA GLU A 199 -6.03 -15.47 -0.39
C GLU A 199 -6.34 -13.97 -0.30
N ALA A 200 -5.37 -13.10 -0.58
CA ALA A 200 -5.58 -11.67 -0.59
C ALA A 200 -6.51 -11.24 -1.73
N GLY A 201 -7.50 -10.42 -1.40
CA GLY A 201 -8.34 -9.76 -2.40
C GLY A 201 -7.61 -8.64 -3.15
N GLY A 202 -8.28 -8.06 -4.15
CA GLY A 202 -7.75 -6.96 -4.93
C GLY A 202 -6.67 -7.36 -5.95
N HIS A 203 -5.76 -6.43 -6.23
CA HIS A 203 -4.71 -6.65 -7.21
C HIS A 203 -3.63 -7.59 -6.69
N ARG A 204 -3.13 -8.47 -7.56
CA ARG A 204 -1.95 -9.28 -7.29
C ARG A 204 -0.70 -8.40 -7.43
N GLY A 205 0.06 -8.23 -6.33
CA GLY A 205 1.18 -7.29 -6.22
C GLY A 205 2.48 -7.73 -6.88
N MET A 206 2.46 -8.77 -7.70
CA MET A 206 3.63 -9.30 -8.42
C MET A 206 4.22 -8.24 -9.37
N PHE A 207 5.55 -8.25 -9.52
CA PHE A 207 6.25 -7.24 -10.35
C PHE A 207 7.52 -7.76 -11.03
N LEU A 208 8.09 -8.88 -10.59
CA LEU A 208 9.25 -9.51 -11.25
C LEU A 208 8.84 -10.51 -12.33
N THR A 209 7.61 -10.97 -12.32
CA THR A 209 7.05 -11.92 -13.28
C THR A 209 5.57 -11.68 -13.47
N GLU A 210 5.02 -12.10 -14.62
CA GLU A 210 3.58 -12.14 -14.88
C GLU A 210 3.01 -13.58 -14.79
N ASP A 211 3.87 -14.54 -14.46
CA ASP A 211 3.49 -15.96 -14.34
C ASP A 211 2.75 -16.22 -13.03
N LEU A 212 1.44 -16.40 -13.11
CA LEU A 212 0.57 -16.66 -11.98
C LEU A 212 0.85 -18.02 -11.31
N SER A 213 1.52 -18.95 -11.99
CA SER A 213 1.87 -20.26 -11.40
C SER A 213 2.90 -20.16 -10.27
N THR A 214 3.60 -19.03 -10.16
CA THR A 214 4.57 -18.73 -9.09
C THR A 214 3.90 -18.33 -7.77
N GLN A 215 2.60 -18.06 -7.77
CA GLN A 215 1.89 -17.52 -6.62
C GLN A 215 1.57 -18.59 -5.58
N LEU A 216 1.74 -18.25 -4.30
CA LEU A 216 1.58 -19.15 -3.17
C LEU A 216 0.51 -18.62 -2.21
N GLY A 217 -0.18 -19.56 -1.53
CA GLY A 217 -1.02 -19.23 -0.38
C GLY A 217 -0.19 -18.73 0.81
N SER A 218 -0.82 -17.96 1.68
CA SER A 218 -0.18 -17.30 2.83
C SER A 218 0.58 -18.27 3.72
N LEU A 219 0.02 -19.44 4.01
CA LEU A 219 0.66 -20.46 4.86
C LEU A 219 1.95 -21.03 4.26
N SER A 220 2.07 -21.06 2.93
CA SER A 220 3.27 -21.52 2.24
C SER A 220 4.26 -20.39 1.99
N LEU A 221 3.78 -19.17 1.73
CA LEU A 221 4.62 -18.02 1.42
C LEU A 221 5.36 -17.49 2.66
N LEU A 222 4.65 -17.27 3.77
CA LEU A 222 5.19 -16.64 4.98
C LEU A 222 6.47 -17.31 5.51
N PRO A 223 6.53 -18.65 5.72
CA PRO A 223 7.74 -19.29 6.22
C PRO A 223 8.94 -19.15 5.27
N GLN A 224 8.69 -19.05 3.96
CA GLN A 224 9.74 -18.86 2.97
C GLN A 224 10.33 -17.44 3.06
N LEU A 225 9.46 -16.42 3.17
CA LEU A 225 9.91 -15.03 3.28
C LEU A 225 10.67 -14.79 4.59
N VAL A 226 10.17 -15.30 5.73
CA VAL A 226 10.84 -15.19 7.03
C VAL A 226 12.24 -15.81 7.02
N LYS A 227 12.44 -16.87 6.22
CA LYS A 227 13.77 -17.48 6.02
C LYS A 227 14.67 -16.69 5.06
N ALA A 228 14.06 -16.05 4.05
CA ALA A 228 14.79 -15.44 2.94
C ALA A 228 15.35 -14.05 3.26
N VAL A 229 14.73 -13.32 4.18
CA VAL A 229 15.08 -11.95 4.53
C VAL A 229 15.05 -11.72 6.03
N SER A 230 15.84 -10.74 6.52
CA SER A 230 15.89 -10.35 7.93
C SER A 230 14.94 -9.20 8.29
N LEU A 231 14.11 -8.75 7.34
CA LEU A 231 13.16 -7.67 7.54
C LEU A 231 11.87 -8.17 8.21
N PRO A 232 11.13 -7.30 8.92
CA PRO A 232 9.79 -7.60 9.37
C PRO A 232 8.88 -8.02 8.21
N ILE A 233 8.09 -9.07 8.43
CA ILE A 233 7.12 -9.59 7.45
C ILE A 233 5.71 -9.31 7.96
N ILE A 234 4.89 -8.70 7.13
CA ILE A 234 3.50 -8.36 7.39
C ILE A 234 2.64 -9.32 6.59
N ALA A 235 1.92 -10.21 7.25
CA ALA A 235 1.01 -11.15 6.59
C ALA A 235 -0.18 -10.42 5.95
N ALA A 236 -0.49 -10.74 4.69
CA ALA A 236 -1.62 -10.17 3.96
C ALA A 236 -2.34 -11.24 3.13
N GLY A 237 -3.62 -11.40 3.39
CA GLY A 237 -4.50 -12.33 2.70
C GLY A 237 -5.09 -13.40 3.60
N GLY A 238 -6.40 -13.57 3.52
CA GLY A 238 -7.14 -14.59 4.25
C GLY A 238 -7.38 -14.32 5.74
N ILE A 239 -6.86 -13.20 6.29
CA ILE A 239 -7.02 -12.84 7.71
C ILE A 239 -8.36 -12.12 7.89
N SER A 240 -9.40 -12.87 8.26
CA SER A 240 -10.78 -12.38 8.33
C SER A 240 -11.32 -12.26 9.76
N SER A 241 -10.61 -12.76 10.76
CA SER A 241 -11.05 -12.73 12.16
C SER A 241 -9.85 -12.75 13.11
N PRO A 242 -10.04 -12.44 14.40
CA PRO A 242 -8.98 -12.55 15.40
C PRO A 242 -8.47 -14.00 15.61
N ALA A 243 -9.21 -15.00 15.14
CA ALA A 243 -8.84 -16.41 15.23
C ALA A 243 -8.02 -16.90 14.03
N ALA A 244 -7.94 -16.10 12.95
CA ALA A 244 -7.11 -16.39 11.79
C ALA A 244 -5.67 -15.92 12.00
#